data_3617b878dce8096ee09c31c2177d9f26
#
_entry.id   3617b878dce8096ee09c31c2177d9f26
#
_cell.length_a   1.000
_cell.length_b   1.000
_cell.length_c   1.000
_cell.angle_alpha   90.00
_cell.angle_beta   90.00
_cell.angle_gamma   90.00
#
_symmetry.space_group_name_H-M   'P 1'
#
loop_
_entity.id
_entity.type
_entity.pdbx_description
1 polymer ?
#
loop_
_entity_poly.entity_id
_entity_poly.type
_entity_poly.pdbx_seq_one_letter_code
_entity_poly.pdbx_strand_id
1 'polypeptide(L)'
;MNINMLEYLAAIEQYGSLSEAARHLYVSQPYLSRLVRQAEQEYGLTIFTRGREGLCPTEQGRLFLQMARDLAAQAQQFRRTFQGAGGAASLRIAAFPSTYGVDAFLQLLAENPGRTLRLGYEEQSSVQVVQQVHTRQADLGILFLKERNRVSNEAFFHARRIALQRVASTRMHLLLRAGHPLTRMPGFGLEELYRYGLVMFRSQPGTGVYSLED
;
A
#
# COMPACT_ATOMS: atom_id res chain seq x y z
N MET A 1 -10.96 19.75 -15.05
CA MET A 1 -10.16 18.99 -14.03
C MET A 1 -8.72 18.84 -14.48
N ASN A 2 -7.75 19.15 -13.61
CA ASN A 2 -6.31 18.97 -13.89
C ASN A 2 -5.82 17.73 -13.13
N ILE A 3 -4.93 16.93 -13.73
CA ILE A 3 -4.38 15.71 -13.11
C ILE A 3 -3.69 16.02 -11.78
N ASN A 4 -2.98 17.14 -11.68
CA ASN A 4 -2.37 17.57 -10.42
C ASN A 4 -3.40 17.78 -9.30
N MET A 5 -4.64 18.20 -9.65
CA MET A 5 -5.73 18.33 -8.68
C MET A 5 -6.06 16.97 -8.02
N LEU A 6 -6.09 15.90 -8.80
CA LEU A 6 -6.37 14.55 -8.30
C LEU A 6 -5.28 14.05 -7.34
N GLU A 7 -4.01 14.31 -7.68
CA GLU A 7 -2.87 13.98 -6.83
C GLU A 7 -2.92 14.75 -5.50
N TYR A 8 -3.28 16.02 -5.54
CA TYR A 8 -3.43 16.85 -4.33
C TYR A 8 -4.59 16.40 -3.44
N LEU A 9 -5.74 16.04 -4.02
CA LEU A 9 -6.89 15.53 -3.27
C LEU A 9 -6.56 14.19 -2.60
N ALA A 10 -5.85 13.29 -3.28
CA ALA A 10 -5.39 12.04 -2.70
C ALA A 10 -4.40 12.25 -1.54
N ALA A 11 -3.48 13.21 -1.66
CA ALA A 11 -2.57 13.55 -0.59
C ALA A 11 -3.30 14.16 0.64
N ILE A 12 -4.31 15.00 0.42
CA ILE A 12 -5.14 15.55 1.53
C ILE A 12 -5.82 14.42 2.30
N GLU A 13 -6.36 13.41 1.62
CA GLU A 13 -6.94 12.22 2.27
C GLU A 13 -5.89 11.46 3.10
N GLN A 14 -4.72 11.23 2.52
CA GLN A 14 -3.62 10.47 3.17
C GLN A 14 -3.16 11.14 4.47
N TYR A 15 -3.01 12.47 4.47
CA TYR A 15 -2.52 13.21 5.64
C TYR A 15 -3.62 13.66 6.61
N GLY A 16 -4.90 13.53 6.25
CA GLY A 16 -6.05 13.92 7.09
C GLY A 16 -6.09 15.40 7.46
N SER A 17 -5.21 16.23 6.88
CA SER A 17 -5.05 17.65 7.18
C SER A 17 -4.54 18.44 5.98
N LEU A 18 -5.21 19.55 5.68
CA LEU A 18 -4.76 20.49 4.63
C LEU A 18 -3.38 21.07 4.91
N SER A 19 -3.06 21.33 6.18
CA SER A 19 -1.76 21.90 6.57
C SER A 19 -0.63 20.91 6.40
N GLU A 20 -0.84 19.65 6.83
CA GLU A 20 0.14 18.59 6.64
C GLU A 20 0.33 18.26 5.16
N ALA A 21 -0.75 18.10 4.41
CA ALA A 21 -0.68 17.87 2.98
C ALA A 21 0.07 19.01 2.25
N ALA A 22 -0.22 20.26 2.61
CA ALA A 22 0.44 21.43 2.03
C ALA A 22 1.96 21.42 2.28
N ARG A 23 2.38 21.06 3.49
CA ARG A 23 3.79 20.93 3.85
C ARG A 23 4.49 19.87 3.01
N HIS A 24 3.89 18.70 2.87
CA HIS A 24 4.46 17.59 2.09
C HIS A 24 4.47 17.83 0.58
N LEU A 25 3.50 18.58 0.08
CA LEU A 25 3.39 18.92 -1.34
C LEU A 25 4.14 20.21 -1.73
N TYR A 26 4.78 20.89 -0.76
CA TYR A 26 5.48 22.17 -0.95
C TYR A 26 4.59 23.25 -1.57
N VAL A 27 3.32 23.31 -1.14
CA VAL A 27 2.34 24.31 -1.58
C VAL A 27 1.72 25.03 -0.37
N SER A 28 1.00 26.14 -0.61
CA SER A 28 0.31 26.83 0.49
C SER A 28 -1.01 26.15 0.85
N GLN A 29 -1.34 26.10 2.13
CA GLN A 29 -2.62 25.56 2.62
C GLN A 29 -3.85 26.27 1.99
N PRO A 30 -3.87 27.63 1.81
CA PRO A 30 -4.95 28.30 1.10
C PRO A 30 -5.12 27.83 -0.35
N TYR A 31 -4.05 27.46 -1.02
CA TYR A 31 -4.12 26.87 -2.36
C TYR A 31 -4.87 25.53 -2.34
N LEU A 32 -4.50 24.60 -1.44
CA LEU A 32 -5.20 23.32 -1.33
C LEU A 32 -6.68 23.50 -0.92
N SER A 33 -6.96 24.44 -0.02
CA SER A 33 -8.34 24.75 0.37
C SER A 33 -9.20 25.24 -0.80
N ARG A 34 -8.64 26.08 -1.68
CA ARG A 34 -9.33 26.53 -2.90
C ARG A 34 -9.53 25.38 -3.88
N LEU A 35 -8.52 24.52 -4.04
CA LEU A 35 -8.56 23.37 -4.92
C LEU A 35 -9.65 22.37 -4.50
N VAL A 36 -9.79 22.08 -3.21
CA VAL A 36 -10.89 21.25 -2.69
C VAL A 36 -12.25 21.86 -3.03
N ARG A 37 -12.45 23.15 -2.73
CA ARG A 37 -13.72 23.84 -3.05
C ARG A 37 -14.03 23.84 -4.56
N GLN A 38 -13.00 24.03 -5.40
CA GLN A 38 -13.15 23.98 -6.84
C GLN A 38 -13.62 22.60 -7.29
N ALA A 39 -13.02 21.51 -6.77
CA ALA A 39 -13.42 20.15 -7.08
C ALA A 39 -14.86 19.88 -6.62
N GLU A 40 -15.20 20.25 -5.38
CA GLU A 40 -16.54 20.09 -4.84
C GLU A 40 -17.61 20.85 -5.63
N GLN A 41 -17.32 22.05 -6.09
CA GLN A 41 -18.19 22.82 -6.95
C GLN A 41 -18.33 22.24 -8.36
N GLU A 42 -17.22 21.80 -8.98
CA GLU A 42 -17.19 21.23 -10.32
C GLU A 42 -18.04 19.95 -10.42
N TYR A 43 -18.02 19.13 -9.36
CA TYR A 43 -18.73 17.84 -9.33
C TYR A 43 -20.04 17.87 -8.54
N GLY A 44 -20.38 18.97 -7.88
CA GLY A 44 -21.63 19.10 -7.11
C GLY A 44 -21.69 18.18 -5.91
N LEU A 45 -20.57 17.85 -5.27
CA LEU A 45 -20.50 16.97 -4.12
C LEU A 45 -19.56 17.51 -3.05
N THR A 46 -19.74 17.06 -1.81
CA THR A 46 -18.81 17.35 -0.72
C THR A 46 -17.82 16.21 -0.60
N ILE A 47 -16.53 16.49 -0.84
CA ILE A 47 -15.47 15.48 -0.77
C ILE A 47 -15.04 15.26 0.68
N PHE A 48 -14.83 16.35 1.42
CA PHE A 48 -14.32 16.28 2.79
C PHE A 48 -15.23 16.98 3.78
N THR A 49 -15.33 16.43 4.99
CA THR A 49 -15.95 17.05 6.18
C THR A 49 -14.93 17.15 7.30
N ARG A 50 -15.17 18.10 8.23
CA ARG A 50 -14.37 18.22 9.45
C ARG A 50 -14.93 17.28 10.52
N GLY A 51 -14.14 16.28 10.94
CA GLY A 51 -14.42 15.41 12.06
C GLY A 51 -13.57 15.72 13.29
N ARG A 52 -13.74 14.92 14.34
CA ARG A 52 -12.95 15.05 15.58
C ARG A 52 -11.46 14.76 15.38
N GLU A 53 -11.11 13.94 14.40
CA GLU A 53 -9.74 13.52 14.07
C GLU A 53 -9.14 14.31 12.90
N GLY A 54 -9.78 15.39 12.46
CA GLY A 54 -9.34 16.21 11.35
C GLY A 54 -10.27 16.21 10.15
N LEU A 55 -9.69 16.25 8.96
CA LEU A 55 -10.41 16.27 7.70
C LEU A 55 -10.69 14.83 7.25
N CYS A 56 -11.97 14.45 7.17
CA CYS A 56 -12.39 13.10 6.80
C CYS A 56 -13.17 13.12 5.48
N PRO A 57 -12.96 12.15 4.57
CA PRO A 57 -13.78 12.07 3.37
C PRO A 57 -15.21 11.63 3.69
N THR A 58 -16.19 12.20 2.98
CA THR A 58 -17.58 11.76 2.99
C THR A 58 -17.72 10.38 2.32
N GLU A 59 -18.89 9.77 2.34
CA GLU A 59 -19.14 8.52 1.60
C GLU A 59 -18.95 8.71 0.09
N GLN A 60 -19.52 9.77 -0.47
CA GLN A 60 -19.32 10.15 -1.87
C GLN A 60 -17.87 10.58 -2.14
N GLY A 61 -17.25 11.28 -1.18
CA GLY A 61 -15.84 11.68 -1.22
C GLY A 61 -14.91 10.49 -1.32
N ARG A 62 -15.13 9.40 -0.57
CA ARG A 62 -14.33 8.17 -0.67
C ARG A 62 -14.37 7.56 -2.07
N LEU A 63 -15.56 7.46 -2.66
CA LEU A 63 -15.71 6.95 -4.03
C LEU A 63 -14.99 7.87 -5.04
N PHE A 64 -15.19 9.19 -4.91
CA PHE A 64 -14.52 10.18 -5.75
C PHE A 64 -12.99 10.08 -5.66
N LEU A 65 -12.46 10.01 -4.43
CA LEU A 65 -11.02 9.92 -4.19
C LEU A 65 -10.41 8.60 -4.69
N GLN A 66 -11.15 7.51 -4.60
CA GLN A 66 -10.73 6.25 -5.20
C GLN A 66 -10.58 6.37 -6.72
N MET A 67 -11.61 6.89 -7.39
CA MET A 67 -11.58 7.11 -8.85
C MET A 67 -10.49 8.13 -9.24
N ALA A 68 -10.29 9.16 -8.43
CA ALA A 68 -9.26 10.16 -8.63
C ALA A 68 -7.84 9.55 -8.58
N ARG A 69 -7.58 8.66 -7.62
CA ARG A 69 -6.31 7.92 -7.54
C ARG A 69 -6.07 7.03 -8.76
N ASP A 70 -7.09 6.31 -9.19
CA ASP A 70 -6.99 5.41 -10.35
C ASP A 70 -6.68 6.22 -11.63
N LEU A 71 -7.33 7.35 -11.82
CA LEU A 71 -7.08 8.24 -12.96
C LEU A 71 -5.70 8.90 -12.90
N ALA A 72 -5.26 9.37 -11.73
CA ALA A 72 -3.92 9.94 -11.54
C ALA A 72 -2.83 8.89 -11.84
N ALA A 73 -3.02 7.64 -11.39
CA ALA A 73 -2.09 6.55 -11.68
C ALA A 73 -2.02 6.24 -13.18
N GLN A 74 -3.16 6.19 -13.89
CA GLN A 74 -3.20 6.00 -15.33
C GLN A 74 -2.49 7.15 -16.06
N ALA A 75 -2.71 8.37 -15.65
CA ALA A 75 -2.04 9.54 -16.23
C ALA A 75 -0.53 9.54 -16.00
N GLN A 76 -0.08 9.12 -14.82
CA GLN A 76 1.35 8.94 -14.56
C GLN A 76 1.94 7.82 -15.42
N GLN A 77 1.21 6.71 -15.61
CA GLN A 77 1.65 5.65 -16.50
C GLN A 77 1.77 6.15 -17.94
N PHE A 78 0.79 6.89 -18.44
CA PHE A 78 0.84 7.50 -19.75
C PHE A 78 2.08 8.37 -19.91
N ARG A 79 2.34 9.30 -18.96
CA ARG A 79 3.55 10.11 -18.96
C ARG A 79 4.82 9.26 -19.01
N ARG A 80 4.92 8.20 -18.20
CA ARG A 80 6.09 7.30 -18.17
C ARG A 80 6.30 6.58 -19.47
N THR A 81 5.22 6.09 -20.09
CA THR A 81 5.29 5.38 -21.38
C THR A 81 5.85 6.27 -22.49
N PHE A 82 5.48 7.54 -22.51
CA PHE A 82 5.83 8.45 -23.60
C PHE A 82 6.93 9.45 -23.25
N GLN A 83 7.21 9.74 -21.98
CA GLN A 83 8.32 10.60 -21.55
C GLN A 83 9.60 9.82 -21.23
N GLY A 84 9.51 8.51 -21.08
CA GLY A 84 10.62 7.60 -20.78
C GLY A 84 11.44 7.14 -21.98
N ALA A 85 11.42 7.84 -23.11
CA ALA A 85 12.17 7.50 -24.32
C ALA A 85 13.71 7.56 -24.18
N GLY A 86 14.22 7.61 -22.98
CA GLY A 86 15.64 7.55 -22.59
C GLY A 86 16.04 6.26 -21.87
N GLY A 87 15.66 5.09 -22.41
CA GLY A 87 16.41 3.82 -22.31
C GLY A 87 16.66 3.15 -20.93
N ALA A 88 16.33 3.74 -19.80
CA ALA A 88 16.52 3.10 -18.51
C ALA A 88 15.29 2.26 -18.13
N ALA A 89 15.44 0.95 -18.04
CA ALA A 89 14.41 0.08 -17.49
C ALA A 89 14.09 0.51 -16.05
N SER A 90 12.81 0.60 -15.69
CA SER A 90 12.40 0.91 -14.32
C SER A 90 11.57 -0.24 -13.75
N LEU A 91 11.82 -0.60 -12.49
CA LEU A 91 11.06 -1.59 -11.76
C LEU A 91 10.76 -1.03 -10.37
N ARG A 92 9.49 -0.98 -10.00
CA ARG A 92 9.02 -0.55 -8.68
C ARG A 92 8.37 -1.72 -7.99
N ILE A 93 8.84 -2.02 -6.81
CA ILE A 93 8.40 -3.12 -5.99
C ILE A 93 7.75 -2.57 -4.74
N ALA A 94 6.50 -2.92 -4.50
CA ALA A 94 5.84 -2.73 -3.22
C ALA A 94 5.82 -4.07 -2.49
N ALA A 95 6.29 -4.11 -1.26
CA ALA A 95 6.42 -5.35 -0.51
C ALA A 95 5.82 -5.26 0.89
N PHE A 96 5.21 -6.34 1.35
CA PHE A 96 4.98 -6.50 2.78
C PHE A 96 6.34 -6.68 3.47
N PRO A 97 6.59 -6.04 4.62
CA PRO A 97 7.89 -6.06 5.29
C PRO A 97 8.41 -7.48 5.51
N SER A 98 9.56 -7.79 4.93
CA SER A 98 10.23 -9.08 5.11
C SER A 98 11.69 -9.04 4.69
N THR A 99 12.52 -9.78 5.41
CA THR A 99 13.95 -9.96 5.05
C THR A 99 14.11 -10.61 3.68
N TYR A 100 13.22 -11.54 3.30
CA TYR A 100 13.24 -12.19 1.99
C TYR A 100 13.07 -11.21 0.82
N GLY A 101 12.19 -10.23 0.96
CA GLY A 101 11.96 -9.22 -0.07
C GLY A 101 13.18 -8.32 -0.24
N VAL A 102 13.76 -7.89 0.87
CA VAL A 102 14.98 -7.06 0.88
C VAL A 102 16.17 -7.81 0.29
N ASP A 103 16.40 -9.08 0.71
CA ASP A 103 17.50 -9.89 0.21
C ASP A 103 17.40 -10.14 -1.28
N ALA A 104 16.20 -10.47 -1.77
CA ALA A 104 15.95 -10.64 -3.21
C ALA A 104 16.22 -9.35 -4.00
N PHE A 105 15.84 -8.20 -3.44
CA PHE A 105 16.10 -6.90 -4.06
C PHE A 105 17.60 -6.58 -4.11
N LEU A 106 18.34 -6.86 -3.04
CA LEU A 106 19.79 -6.67 -3.01
C LEU A 106 20.53 -7.60 -3.97
N GLN A 107 20.06 -8.86 -4.12
CA GLN A 107 20.60 -9.79 -5.12
C GLN A 107 20.34 -9.28 -6.55
N LEU A 108 19.12 -8.77 -6.83
CA LEU A 108 18.81 -8.18 -8.14
C LEU A 108 19.77 -7.04 -8.49
N LEU A 109 20.10 -6.18 -7.51
CA LEU A 109 21.09 -5.11 -7.70
C LEU A 109 22.48 -5.67 -7.98
N ALA A 110 22.92 -6.67 -7.22
CA ALA A 110 24.23 -7.27 -7.36
C ALA A 110 24.43 -8.01 -8.69
N GLU A 111 23.37 -8.64 -9.23
CA GLU A 111 23.41 -9.37 -10.50
C GLU A 111 23.33 -8.48 -11.76
N ASN A 112 23.06 -7.18 -11.59
CA ASN A 112 22.96 -6.22 -12.69
C ASN A 112 23.95 -5.04 -12.59
N PRO A 113 25.24 -5.30 -12.39
CA PRO A 113 26.23 -4.22 -12.31
C PRO A 113 26.34 -3.50 -13.65
N GLY A 114 26.32 -2.18 -13.62
CA GLY A 114 26.52 -1.34 -14.81
C GLY A 114 25.30 -1.16 -15.72
N ARG A 115 24.15 -1.75 -15.40
CA ARG A 115 22.89 -1.44 -16.10
C ARG A 115 22.27 -0.18 -15.51
N THR A 116 21.84 0.74 -16.37
CA THR A 116 21.07 1.90 -15.96
C THR A 116 19.63 1.46 -15.64
N LEU A 117 19.42 0.96 -14.41
CA LEU A 117 18.12 0.55 -13.90
C LEU A 117 17.63 1.58 -12.89
N ARG A 118 16.38 2.00 -13.00
CA ARG A 118 15.70 2.75 -11.93
C ARG A 118 14.93 1.74 -11.11
N LEU A 119 15.45 1.38 -9.95
CA LEU A 119 14.82 0.42 -9.04
C LEU A 119 14.24 1.17 -7.84
N GLY A 120 12.99 0.86 -7.50
CA GLY A 120 12.32 1.33 -6.30
C GLY A 120 11.83 0.13 -5.50
N TYR A 121 12.07 0.13 -4.18
CA TYR A 121 11.56 -0.86 -3.24
C TYR A 121 10.94 -0.13 -2.07
N GLU A 122 9.67 -0.39 -1.79
CA GLU A 122 8.93 0.24 -0.69
C GLU A 122 8.22 -0.83 0.14
N GLU A 123 8.38 -0.75 1.45
CA GLU A 123 7.65 -1.62 2.38
C GLU A 123 6.34 -0.97 2.81
N GLN A 124 5.25 -1.73 2.66
CA GLN A 124 3.89 -1.25 2.86
C GLN A 124 3.02 -2.34 3.50
N SER A 125 1.85 -1.97 4.02
CA SER A 125 0.83 -2.96 4.42
C SER A 125 0.33 -3.74 3.21
N SER A 126 -0.16 -4.98 3.43
CA SER A 126 -0.68 -5.83 2.34
C SER A 126 -1.74 -5.13 1.50
N VAL A 127 -2.63 -4.35 2.12
CA VAL A 127 -3.65 -3.57 1.42
C VAL A 127 -3.03 -2.52 0.50
N GLN A 128 -2.02 -1.79 0.98
CA GLN A 128 -1.32 -0.77 0.20
C GLN A 128 -0.51 -1.39 -0.95
N VAL A 129 0.13 -2.54 -0.74
CA VAL A 129 0.82 -3.28 -1.81
C VAL A 129 -0.15 -3.62 -2.93
N VAL A 130 -1.32 -4.20 -2.60
CA VAL A 130 -2.35 -4.51 -3.60
C VAL A 130 -2.83 -3.25 -4.32
N GLN A 131 -3.07 -2.19 -3.57
CA GLN A 131 -3.52 -0.91 -4.15
C GLN A 131 -2.47 -0.33 -5.11
N GLN A 132 -1.20 -0.31 -4.73
CA GLN A 132 -0.12 0.21 -5.57
C GLN A 132 0.05 -0.61 -6.88
N VAL A 133 -0.08 -1.94 -6.81
CA VAL A 133 -0.04 -2.79 -8.02
C VAL A 133 -1.29 -2.56 -8.88
N HIS A 134 -2.48 -2.51 -8.27
CA HIS A 134 -3.73 -2.27 -8.98
C HIS A 134 -3.74 -0.93 -9.72
N THR A 135 -3.26 0.13 -9.06
CA THR A 135 -3.15 1.48 -9.64
C THR A 135 -1.88 1.69 -10.46
N ARG A 136 -1.07 0.65 -10.64
CA ARG A 136 0.20 0.68 -11.38
C ARG A 136 1.23 1.68 -10.82
N GLN A 137 1.14 2.01 -9.56
CA GLN A 137 2.17 2.74 -8.83
C GLN A 137 3.37 1.83 -8.53
N ALA A 138 3.13 0.53 -8.33
CA ALA A 138 4.16 -0.50 -8.34
C ALA A 138 3.95 -1.44 -9.53
N ASP A 139 5.04 -1.97 -10.06
CA ASP A 139 5.05 -2.91 -11.17
C ASP A 139 4.94 -4.36 -10.65
N LEU A 140 5.41 -4.60 -9.42
CA LEU A 140 5.39 -5.89 -8.73
C LEU A 140 5.00 -5.69 -7.26
N GLY A 141 4.21 -6.62 -6.73
CA GLY A 141 3.86 -6.70 -5.32
C GLY A 141 4.38 -7.99 -4.68
N ILE A 142 4.94 -7.91 -3.48
CA ILE A 142 5.35 -9.08 -2.68
C ILE A 142 4.47 -9.15 -1.44
N LEU A 143 3.77 -10.28 -1.27
CA LEU A 143 2.81 -10.48 -0.18
C LEU A 143 3.00 -11.86 0.46
N PHE A 144 2.60 -11.97 1.74
CA PHE A 144 2.39 -13.26 2.40
C PHE A 144 0.89 -13.52 2.48
N LEU A 145 0.45 -14.64 1.93
CA LEU A 145 -0.95 -15.03 1.88
C LEU A 145 -1.13 -16.37 2.61
N LYS A 146 -2.19 -16.47 3.41
CA LYS A 146 -2.52 -17.73 4.06
C LYS A 146 -3.08 -18.74 3.04
N GLU A 147 -2.57 -19.94 3.05
CA GLU A 147 -3.00 -21.01 2.12
C GLU A 147 -4.50 -21.31 2.26
N ARG A 148 -5.04 -21.25 3.47
CA ARG A 148 -6.48 -21.46 3.70
C ARG A 148 -7.39 -20.47 2.95
N ASN A 149 -6.87 -19.29 2.59
CA ASN A 149 -7.61 -18.23 1.90
C ASN A 149 -7.31 -18.22 0.39
N ARG A 150 -6.62 -19.23 -0.14
CA ARG A 150 -6.13 -19.26 -1.52
C ARG A 150 -7.22 -18.96 -2.55
N VAL A 151 -8.35 -19.66 -2.47
CA VAL A 151 -9.44 -19.48 -3.45
C VAL A 151 -10.02 -18.07 -3.42
N SER A 152 -10.25 -17.53 -2.21
CA SER A 152 -10.76 -16.18 -2.06
C SER A 152 -9.76 -15.14 -2.53
N ASN A 153 -8.47 -15.35 -2.27
CA ASN A 153 -7.40 -14.47 -2.74
C ASN A 153 -7.28 -14.50 -4.27
N GLU A 154 -7.31 -15.67 -4.90
CA GLU A 154 -7.28 -15.80 -6.35
C GLU A 154 -8.44 -15.04 -7.01
N ALA A 155 -9.67 -15.20 -6.50
CA ALA A 155 -10.82 -14.47 -6.99
C ALA A 155 -10.68 -12.95 -6.80
N PHE A 156 -10.17 -12.53 -5.63
CA PHE A 156 -9.94 -11.12 -5.30
C PHE A 156 -8.92 -10.46 -6.25
N PHE A 157 -7.79 -11.13 -6.56
CA PHE A 157 -6.76 -10.61 -7.45
C PHE A 157 -7.22 -10.65 -8.92
N HIS A 158 -7.92 -11.71 -9.32
CA HIS A 158 -8.48 -11.83 -10.67
C HIS A 158 -9.46 -10.68 -10.98
N ALA A 159 -10.36 -10.36 -10.04
CA ALA A 159 -11.31 -9.25 -10.19
C ALA A 159 -10.60 -7.89 -10.39
N ARG A 160 -9.37 -7.75 -9.90
CA ARG A 160 -8.52 -6.54 -10.04
C ARG A 160 -7.54 -6.61 -11.20
N ARG A 161 -7.61 -7.66 -12.02
CA ARG A 161 -6.67 -7.93 -13.13
C ARG A 161 -5.22 -7.99 -12.66
N ILE A 162 -4.98 -8.49 -11.46
CA ILE A 162 -3.64 -8.73 -10.90
C ILE A 162 -3.33 -10.22 -11.08
N ALA A 163 -2.23 -10.52 -11.75
CA ALA A 163 -1.71 -11.89 -11.81
C ALA A 163 -1.06 -12.26 -10.48
N LEU A 164 -1.41 -13.42 -9.93
CA LEU A 164 -0.84 -13.94 -8.71
C LEU A 164 0.06 -15.13 -9.03
N GLN A 165 1.31 -15.07 -8.59
CA GLN A 165 2.26 -16.17 -8.71
C GLN A 165 2.81 -16.53 -7.34
N ARG A 166 2.70 -17.81 -6.97
CA ARG A 166 3.32 -18.33 -5.76
C ARG A 166 4.82 -18.56 -6.01
N VAL A 167 5.64 -17.90 -5.20
CA VAL A 167 7.12 -18.02 -5.29
C VAL A 167 7.64 -19.03 -4.28
N ALA A 168 7.14 -18.98 -3.03
CA ALA A 168 7.59 -19.85 -1.94
C ALA A 168 6.45 -20.14 -0.96
N SER A 169 6.69 -21.07 -0.06
CA SER A 169 5.83 -21.36 1.07
C SER A 169 6.69 -21.43 2.33
N THR A 170 6.22 -20.79 3.39
CA THR A 170 6.89 -20.82 4.69
C THR A 170 5.88 -21.13 5.80
N ARG A 171 6.39 -21.53 6.95
CA ARG A 171 5.58 -21.74 8.15
C ARG A 171 5.76 -20.56 9.10
N MET A 172 4.72 -20.24 9.84
CA MET A 172 4.85 -19.32 10.95
C MET A 172 5.66 -19.95 12.06
N HIS A 173 6.58 -19.20 12.62
CA HIS A 173 7.42 -19.59 13.73
C HIS A 173 7.20 -18.63 14.91
N LEU A 174 7.20 -19.19 16.10
CA LEU A 174 7.19 -18.40 17.32
C LEU A 174 8.62 -18.00 17.67
N LEU A 175 8.88 -16.72 17.82
CA LEU A 175 10.17 -16.21 18.29
C LEU A 175 10.12 -16.09 19.82
N LEU A 176 11.00 -16.79 20.50
CA LEU A 176 11.10 -16.77 21.94
C LEU A 176 12.50 -16.33 22.36
N ARG A 177 12.58 -15.55 23.44
CA ARG A 177 13.87 -15.24 24.05
C ARG A 177 14.53 -16.51 24.58
N ALA A 178 15.86 -16.56 24.65
CA ALA A 178 16.59 -17.64 25.26
C ALA A 178 16.13 -17.85 26.72
N GLY A 179 15.88 -19.12 27.08
CA GLY A 179 15.41 -19.50 28.43
C GLY A 179 13.94 -19.21 28.72
N HIS A 180 13.13 -18.86 27.69
CA HIS A 180 11.67 -18.74 27.88
C HIS A 180 11.08 -20.09 28.33
N PRO A 181 10.11 -20.14 29.29
CA PRO A 181 9.56 -21.40 29.79
C PRO A 181 9.04 -22.34 28.69
N LEU A 182 8.45 -21.82 27.63
CA LEU A 182 7.95 -22.61 26.50
C LEU A 182 9.08 -23.35 25.74
N THR A 183 10.34 -22.90 25.80
CA THR A 183 11.45 -23.59 25.13
C THR A 183 11.82 -24.92 25.80
N ARG A 184 11.36 -25.14 27.03
CA ARG A 184 11.61 -26.36 27.80
C ARG A 184 10.46 -27.37 27.70
N MET A 185 9.35 -26.98 27.04
CA MET A 185 8.20 -27.84 26.86
C MET A 185 8.37 -28.67 25.57
N PRO A 186 8.17 -29.98 25.60
CA PRO A 186 8.29 -30.84 24.40
C PRO A 186 7.22 -30.56 23.34
N GLY A 187 6.19 -29.82 23.69
CA GLY A 187 5.13 -29.31 22.82
C GLY A 187 4.22 -28.42 23.65
N PHE A 188 3.61 -27.40 23.03
CA PHE A 188 2.62 -26.54 23.67
C PHE A 188 1.54 -26.16 22.66
N GLY A 189 0.33 -25.95 23.16
CA GLY A 189 -0.81 -25.47 22.38
C GLY A 189 -1.02 -23.96 22.53
N LEU A 190 -2.12 -23.49 21.95
CA LEU A 190 -2.50 -22.09 22.05
C LEU A 190 -2.82 -21.66 23.48
N GLU A 191 -3.35 -22.56 24.31
CA GLU A 191 -3.70 -22.28 25.70
C GLU A 191 -2.47 -21.91 26.53
N GLU A 192 -1.36 -22.65 26.36
CA GLU A 192 -0.11 -22.33 27.03
C GLU A 192 0.48 -21.04 26.51
N LEU A 193 0.37 -20.79 25.21
CA LEU A 193 0.84 -19.58 24.58
C LEU A 193 0.13 -18.33 25.11
N TYR A 194 -1.18 -18.37 25.29
CA TYR A 194 -1.98 -17.25 25.78
C TYR A 194 -1.71 -16.86 27.25
N ARG A 195 -0.98 -17.69 28.00
CA ARG A 195 -0.52 -17.32 29.36
C ARG A 195 0.62 -16.32 29.36
N TYR A 196 1.18 -16.02 28.19
CA TYR A 196 2.30 -15.08 28.01
C TYR A 196 1.85 -13.91 27.13
N GLY A 197 2.51 -12.76 27.32
CA GLY A 197 2.33 -11.62 26.44
C GLY A 197 2.79 -11.96 25.01
N LEU A 198 1.90 -11.81 24.05
CA LEU A 198 2.18 -12.09 22.64
C LEU A 198 2.35 -10.78 21.87
N VAL A 199 3.47 -10.66 21.16
CA VAL A 199 3.70 -9.55 20.21
C VAL A 199 3.41 -10.06 18.81
N MET A 200 2.45 -9.43 18.14
CA MET A 200 2.06 -9.79 16.79
C MET A 200 2.07 -8.53 15.91
N PHE A 201 2.28 -8.72 14.63
CA PHE A 201 1.98 -7.65 13.66
C PHE A 201 0.48 -7.36 13.73
N ARG A 202 0.14 -6.11 13.99
CA ARG A 202 -1.25 -5.68 13.99
C ARG A 202 -1.64 -5.32 12.56
N SER A 203 -2.52 -6.11 11.97
CA SER A 203 -3.25 -5.68 10.79
C SER A 203 -4.03 -4.43 11.15
N GLN A 204 -3.83 -3.33 10.44
CA GLN A 204 -4.71 -2.18 10.65
C GLN A 204 -6.13 -2.62 10.27
N PRO A 205 -7.14 -2.44 11.12
CA PRO A 205 -8.52 -2.68 10.76
C PRO A 205 -8.89 -1.63 9.70
N GLY A 206 -8.70 -1.96 8.46
CA GLY A 206 -8.98 -1.12 7.31
C GLY A 206 -10.18 -1.62 6.59
N THR A 207 -11.26 -0.87 6.67
CA THR A 207 -12.19 -0.66 5.56
C THR A 207 -12.54 -1.91 4.74
N GLY A 208 -13.37 -2.81 5.28
CA GLY A 208 -14.25 -3.71 4.50
C GLY A 208 -13.61 -4.64 3.45
N VAL A 209 -12.31 -4.61 3.30
CA VAL A 209 -11.53 -5.54 2.49
C VAL A 209 -11.03 -6.60 3.43
N TYR A 210 -11.31 -7.86 3.12
CA TYR A 210 -10.79 -9.01 3.84
C TYR A 210 -9.34 -8.77 4.21
N SER A 211 -9.00 -8.83 5.50
CA SER A 211 -7.62 -8.79 5.93
C SER A 211 -6.93 -9.94 5.21
N LEU A 212 -6.00 -9.63 4.30
CA LEU A 212 -5.22 -10.64 3.61
C LEU A 212 -4.36 -11.45 4.61
N GLU A 213 -4.34 -11.01 5.85
CA GLU A 213 -3.57 -11.53 6.98
C GLU A 213 -4.41 -12.30 8.01
N ASP A 214 -5.75 -12.20 8.02
CA ASP A 214 -6.64 -12.90 8.96
C ASP A 214 -7.01 -14.33 8.55
#